data_74fe2253eaa5464e2b3f17584cddbe5b
#
_entry.id   74fe2253eaa5464e2b3f17584cddbe5b
#
_cell.length_a   1.000
_cell.length_b   1.000
_cell.length_c   1.000
_cell.angle_alpha   90.00
_cell.angle_beta   90.00
_cell.angle_gamma   90.00
#
_symmetry.space_group_name_H-M   'P 1'
#
loop_
_entity.id
_entity.type
_entity.pdbx_description
1 polymer ?
#
loop_
_entity_poly.entity_id
_entity_poly.type
_entity_poly.pdbx_seq_one_letter_code
_entity_poly.pdbx_strand_id
1 'polypeptide(L)'
;MVLKVCVIGLGILGKQYVTRLDGRPEVNVVGVADVIEARAREVGHPVGAKVYTDYVPMLREQRPDIAVIATPDPLHREPVLAAIEAGTPAIFQEKPMATTVADAEAMLDAAEKAGARIFVNYANRGSPLDRATHYVIQHGLLGQIVYGESHLDDHIAVPTRLWGNRTRSWVEGSSTAHFLLSHSVDFLRWVMAPAEVTEVFAISQRKVLTYTPDLYDAFLTFDNGAKFRVKAEWIKHIDGLVEFSLDFSGAEGSLRYNKVAGFAEVEGWRANLSATLDYRELLKHQGALAAQGVPVGALYHHVDPLADVVERAAGKPRASLEAFNVAKDGWRVVNSFVDAVLEETLTPSSWAHYGPLPSGIDGLRQTQVVGAIVESSEQGRVVEV
;
A
#
# COMPACT_ATOMS: atom_id res chain seq x y z
N MET A 1 -13.31 -20.29 17.37
CA MET A 1 -12.42 -21.04 16.45
C MET A 1 -11.04 -20.43 16.55
N VAL A 2 -9.97 -21.22 16.56
CA VAL A 2 -8.59 -20.71 16.52
C VAL A 2 -8.07 -20.95 15.11
N LEU A 3 -7.70 -19.88 14.41
CA LEU A 3 -7.19 -19.95 13.05
C LEU A 3 -5.76 -20.51 13.01
N LYS A 4 -5.53 -21.49 12.18
CA LYS A 4 -4.18 -22.02 11.90
C LYS A 4 -3.53 -21.14 10.82
N VAL A 5 -2.36 -20.59 11.14
CA VAL A 5 -1.62 -19.72 10.22
C VAL A 5 -0.26 -20.35 9.92
N CYS A 6 0.11 -20.34 8.64
CA CYS A 6 1.48 -20.61 8.19
C CYS A 6 2.11 -19.35 7.61
N VAL A 7 3.41 -19.12 7.87
CA VAL A 7 4.16 -17.98 7.35
C VAL A 7 5.33 -18.48 6.50
N ILE A 8 5.42 -17.95 5.27
CA ILE A 8 6.43 -18.32 4.27
C ILE A 8 7.33 -17.12 3.97
N GLY A 9 8.64 -17.30 4.14
CA GLY A 9 9.61 -16.21 4.06
C GLY A 9 9.73 -15.47 5.40
N LEU A 10 10.82 -15.70 6.12
CA LEU A 10 11.03 -15.19 7.48
C LEU A 10 12.11 -14.10 7.53
N GLY A 11 12.10 -13.24 6.52
CA GLY A 11 12.85 -11.99 6.50
C GLY A 11 12.34 -11.01 7.56
N ILE A 12 12.64 -9.72 7.38
CA ILE A 12 12.22 -8.65 8.32
C ILE A 12 10.70 -8.67 8.53
N LEU A 13 9.92 -8.71 7.43
CA LEU A 13 8.46 -8.67 7.51
C LEU A 13 7.88 -9.98 8.01
N GLY A 14 8.34 -11.13 7.50
CA GLY A 14 7.84 -12.43 7.94
C GLY A 14 8.03 -12.66 9.44
N LYS A 15 9.18 -12.26 10.01
CA LYS A 15 9.41 -12.28 11.45
C LYS A 15 8.39 -11.41 12.22
N GLN A 16 8.08 -10.24 11.69
CA GLN A 16 7.08 -9.35 12.30
C GLN A 16 5.66 -9.95 12.21
N TYR A 17 5.30 -10.59 11.09
CA TYR A 17 4.02 -11.31 10.98
C TYR A 17 3.89 -12.40 12.02
N VAL A 18 4.89 -13.28 12.16
CA VAL A 18 4.88 -14.34 13.18
C VAL A 18 4.67 -13.75 14.57
N THR A 19 5.48 -12.76 14.96
CA THR A 19 5.41 -12.15 16.30
C THR A 19 4.05 -11.52 16.59
N ARG A 20 3.46 -10.83 15.60
CA ARG A 20 2.19 -10.12 15.80
C ARG A 20 0.98 -11.05 15.74
N LEU A 21 1.01 -12.03 14.86
CA LEU A 21 -0.08 -12.99 14.76
C LEU A 21 -0.13 -13.93 15.96
N ASP A 22 1.02 -14.36 16.48
CA ASP A 22 1.12 -15.16 17.71
C ASP A 22 0.59 -14.40 18.94
N GLY A 23 0.66 -13.07 18.94
CA GLY A 23 0.08 -12.24 20.00
C GLY A 23 -1.44 -12.18 20.03
N ARG A 24 -2.14 -12.80 19.07
CA ARG A 24 -3.61 -12.82 18.96
C ARG A 24 -4.15 -14.14 19.49
N PRO A 25 -5.03 -14.13 20.52
CA PRO A 25 -5.55 -15.37 21.12
C PRO A 25 -6.40 -16.23 20.16
N GLU A 26 -6.91 -15.62 19.07
CA GLU A 26 -7.70 -16.30 18.03
C GLU A 26 -6.84 -16.94 16.96
N VAL A 27 -5.52 -16.76 16.99
CA VAL A 27 -4.58 -17.23 15.97
C VAL A 27 -3.57 -18.18 16.59
N ASN A 28 -3.26 -19.25 15.85
CA ASN A 28 -2.16 -20.16 16.16
C ASN A 28 -1.22 -20.26 14.95
N VAL A 29 -0.01 -19.77 15.08
CA VAL A 29 1.03 -19.94 14.06
C VAL A 29 1.54 -21.39 14.15
N VAL A 30 0.99 -22.26 13.29
CA VAL A 30 1.28 -23.70 13.33
C VAL A 30 2.53 -24.11 12.55
N GLY A 31 2.96 -23.30 11.59
CA GLY A 31 4.12 -23.59 10.75
C GLY A 31 4.81 -22.36 10.20
N VAL A 32 6.12 -22.43 10.09
CA VAL A 32 6.95 -21.39 9.49
C VAL A 32 7.95 -22.01 8.51
N ALA A 33 8.16 -21.37 7.36
CA ALA A 33 9.09 -21.86 6.34
C ALA A 33 10.05 -20.77 5.85
N ASP A 34 11.34 -21.07 5.84
CA ASP A 34 12.38 -20.25 5.20
C ASP A 34 13.50 -21.18 4.69
N VAL A 35 14.03 -20.91 3.51
CA VAL A 35 15.15 -21.68 2.93
C VAL A 35 16.40 -21.67 3.81
N ILE A 36 16.50 -20.73 4.76
CA ILE A 36 17.55 -20.69 5.78
C ILE A 36 17.00 -21.31 7.07
N GLU A 37 17.34 -22.55 7.33
CA GLU A 37 16.87 -23.30 8.51
C GLU A 37 17.12 -22.55 9.83
N ALA A 38 18.29 -21.95 10.00
CA ALA A 38 18.61 -21.17 11.20
C ALA A 38 17.62 -20.04 11.46
N ARG A 39 17.20 -19.34 10.41
CA ARG A 39 16.19 -18.29 10.49
C ARG A 39 14.80 -18.87 10.83
N ALA A 40 14.45 -19.97 10.20
CA ALA A 40 13.17 -20.62 10.47
C ALA A 40 13.08 -21.11 11.92
N ARG A 41 14.18 -21.65 12.49
CA ARG A 41 14.28 -22.03 13.91
C ARG A 41 14.21 -20.80 14.83
N GLU A 42 14.96 -19.74 14.53
CA GLU A 42 14.97 -18.50 15.34
C GLU A 42 13.54 -17.91 15.48
N VAL A 43 12.77 -17.95 14.40
CA VAL A 43 11.43 -17.34 14.37
C VAL A 43 10.35 -18.30 14.86
N GLY A 44 10.41 -19.58 14.52
CA GLY A 44 9.36 -20.54 14.80
C GLY A 44 9.38 -21.09 16.23
N HIS A 45 10.57 -21.38 16.79
CA HIS A 45 10.66 -22.00 18.12
C HIS A 45 10.03 -21.16 19.24
N PRO A 46 10.23 -19.81 19.29
CA PRO A 46 9.65 -19.00 20.37
C PRO A 46 8.12 -19.04 20.42
N VAL A 47 7.45 -19.25 19.29
CA VAL A 47 5.99 -19.31 19.18
C VAL A 47 5.45 -20.76 19.11
N GLY A 48 6.31 -21.75 19.26
CA GLY A 48 5.92 -23.17 19.20
C GLY A 48 5.55 -23.69 17.81
N ALA A 49 5.82 -22.91 16.75
CA ALA A 49 5.51 -23.29 15.38
C ALA A 49 6.46 -24.38 14.87
N LYS A 50 5.93 -25.31 14.06
CA LYS A 50 6.76 -26.31 13.39
C LYS A 50 7.61 -25.65 12.30
N VAL A 51 8.89 -25.99 12.27
CA VAL A 51 9.89 -25.38 11.40
C VAL A 51 10.09 -26.21 10.14
N TYR A 52 10.13 -25.53 9.00
CA TYR A 52 10.34 -26.13 7.68
C TYR A 52 11.35 -25.32 6.87
N THR A 53 12.09 -26.00 6.00
CA THR A 53 12.95 -25.37 4.98
C THR A 53 12.28 -25.30 3.61
N ASP A 54 11.15 -26.00 3.45
CA ASP A 54 10.30 -26.03 2.26
C ASP A 54 8.84 -25.83 2.69
N TYR A 55 8.16 -24.91 2.02
CA TYR A 55 6.76 -24.58 2.31
C TYR A 55 5.76 -25.62 1.79
N VAL A 56 6.09 -26.41 0.76
CA VAL A 56 5.16 -27.40 0.20
C VAL A 56 4.80 -28.50 1.21
N PRO A 57 5.76 -29.17 1.86
CA PRO A 57 5.44 -30.10 2.94
C PRO A 57 4.71 -29.45 4.12
N MET A 58 5.10 -28.21 4.48
CA MET A 58 4.44 -27.46 5.55
C MET A 58 2.94 -27.25 5.27
N LEU A 59 2.59 -26.75 4.10
CA LEU A 59 1.22 -26.47 3.72
C LEU A 59 0.36 -27.75 3.70
N ARG A 60 0.89 -28.83 3.15
CA ARG A 60 0.22 -30.13 3.09
C ARG A 60 -0.02 -30.75 4.47
N GLU A 61 0.94 -30.60 5.36
CA GLU A 61 0.87 -31.16 6.72
C GLU A 61 -0.01 -30.31 7.64
N GLN A 62 0.20 -28.98 7.66
CA GLN A 62 -0.47 -28.10 8.60
C GLN A 62 -1.90 -27.74 8.17
N ARG A 63 -2.19 -27.73 6.88
CA ARG A 63 -3.47 -27.32 6.30
C ARG A 63 -3.99 -26.04 6.94
N PRO A 64 -3.29 -24.91 6.74
CA PRO A 64 -3.63 -23.65 7.40
C PRO A 64 -4.94 -23.06 6.87
N ASP A 65 -5.62 -22.31 7.73
CA ASP A 65 -6.74 -21.46 7.36
C ASP A 65 -6.25 -20.20 6.64
N ILE A 66 -5.04 -19.73 7.00
CA ILE A 66 -4.37 -18.58 6.40
C ILE A 66 -2.92 -18.93 6.06
N ALA A 67 -2.50 -18.64 4.84
CA ALA A 67 -1.09 -18.58 4.46
C ALA A 67 -0.64 -17.12 4.32
N VAL A 68 0.43 -16.74 5.03
CA VAL A 68 1.08 -15.44 4.90
C VAL A 68 2.34 -15.60 4.07
N ILE A 69 2.43 -14.86 2.96
CA ILE A 69 3.55 -14.90 2.02
C ILE A 69 4.38 -13.61 2.17
N ALA A 70 5.62 -13.75 2.63
CA ALA A 70 6.55 -12.64 2.84
C ALA A 70 7.94 -12.95 2.24
N THR A 71 7.93 -13.60 1.09
CA THR A 71 9.11 -13.85 0.25
C THR A 71 9.53 -12.57 -0.49
N PRO A 72 10.71 -12.52 -1.13
CA PRO A 72 11.07 -11.42 -2.02
C PRO A 72 10.10 -11.27 -3.21
N ASP A 73 9.93 -10.03 -3.69
CA ASP A 73 8.96 -9.64 -4.73
C ASP A 73 8.81 -10.63 -5.92
N PRO A 74 9.90 -11.08 -6.59
CA PRO A 74 9.78 -11.98 -7.73
C PRO A 74 9.47 -13.44 -7.34
N LEU A 75 9.39 -13.73 -6.05
CA LEU A 75 9.18 -15.09 -5.51
C LEU A 75 7.81 -15.26 -4.85
N HIS A 76 6.84 -14.40 -5.13
CA HIS A 76 5.50 -14.48 -4.55
C HIS A 76 4.64 -15.58 -5.20
N ARG A 77 4.77 -15.76 -6.52
CA ARG A 77 3.91 -16.65 -7.31
C ARG A 77 3.88 -18.08 -6.80
N GLU A 78 5.04 -18.72 -6.67
CA GLU A 78 5.12 -20.15 -6.38
C GLU A 78 4.55 -20.52 -5.00
N PRO A 79 4.85 -19.81 -3.88
CA PRO A 79 4.24 -20.11 -2.61
C PRO A 79 2.73 -19.82 -2.56
N VAL A 80 2.23 -18.82 -3.32
CA VAL A 80 0.80 -18.56 -3.46
C VAL A 80 0.11 -19.74 -4.15
N LEU A 81 0.63 -20.18 -5.29
CA LEU A 81 0.07 -21.34 -6.02
C LEU A 81 0.11 -22.61 -5.16
N ALA A 82 1.20 -22.86 -4.44
CA ALA A 82 1.31 -24.02 -3.55
C ALA A 82 0.31 -23.96 -2.38
N ALA A 83 0.04 -22.76 -1.84
CA ALA A 83 -0.98 -22.59 -0.80
C ALA A 83 -2.39 -22.88 -1.34
N ILE A 84 -2.69 -22.43 -2.55
CA ILE A 84 -3.95 -22.71 -3.23
C ILE A 84 -4.11 -24.23 -3.50
N GLU A 85 -3.05 -24.85 -4.04
CA GLU A 85 -3.04 -26.33 -4.30
C GLU A 85 -3.23 -27.15 -3.02
N ALA A 86 -2.68 -26.67 -1.89
CA ALA A 86 -2.84 -27.31 -0.59
C ALA A 86 -4.24 -27.10 0.03
N GLY A 87 -5.12 -26.31 -0.62
CA GLY A 87 -6.48 -26.03 -0.18
C GLY A 87 -6.59 -24.95 0.87
N THR A 88 -5.61 -24.04 0.97
CA THR A 88 -5.66 -22.88 1.88
C THR A 88 -6.68 -21.86 1.37
N PRO A 89 -7.74 -21.54 2.13
CA PRO A 89 -8.83 -20.70 1.63
C PRO A 89 -8.48 -19.21 1.58
N ALA A 90 -7.58 -18.74 2.44
CA ALA A 90 -7.23 -17.33 2.54
C ALA A 90 -5.71 -17.12 2.50
N ILE A 91 -5.25 -16.25 1.61
CA ILE A 91 -3.84 -15.96 1.39
C ILE A 91 -3.63 -14.48 1.58
N PHE A 92 -2.70 -14.12 2.46
CA PHE A 92 -2.25 -12.77 2.68
C PHE A 92 -0.79 -12.65 2.23
N GLN A 93 -0.51 -11.79 1.27
CA GLN A 93 0.83 -11.64 0.74
C GLN A 93 1.37 -10.23 0.81
N GLU A 94 2.69 -10.09 0.86
CA GLU A 94 3.37 -8.82 0.71
C GLU A 94 3.21 -8.26 -0.71
N LYS A 95 3.32 -6.95 -0.77
CA LYS A 95 3.36 -6.20 -2.03
C LYS A 95 4.77 -6.26 -2.66
N PRO A 96 4.89 -6.07 -3.98
CA PRO A 96 3.81 -6.08 -4.98
C PRO A 96 3.19 -7.48 -5.10
N MET A 97 1.99 -7.57 -5.68
CA MET A 97 1.40 -8.90 -5.91
C MET A 97 2.33 -9.79 -6.73
N ALA A 98 2.87 -9.25 -7.81
CA ALA A 98 3.87 -9.89 -8.65
C ALA A 98 4.74 -8.83 -9.34
N THR A 99 5.86 -9.25 -9.91
CA THR A 99 6.71 -8.40 -10.75
C THR A 99 6.37 -8.51 -12.25
N THR A 100 5.44 -9.39 -12.62
CA THR A 100 4.89 -9.52 -13.98
C THR A 100 3.38 -9.65 -13.95
N VAL A 101 2.71 -9.14 -14.98
CA VAL A 101 1.25 -9.28 -15.14
C VAL A 101 0.86 -10.74 -15.25
N ALA A 102 1.60 -11.53 -16.03
CA ALA A 102 1.33 -12.95 -16.23
C ALA A 102 1.34 -13.76 -14.91
N ASP A 103 2.24 -13.43 -13.97
CA ASP A 103 2.27 -14.10 -12.67
C ASP A 103 1.06 -13.69 -11.80
N ALA A 104 0.68 -12.40 -11.82
CA ALA A 104 -0.50 -11.93 -11.11
C ALA A 104 -1.79 -12.58 -11.63
N GLU A 105 -1.95 -12.66 -12.96
CA GLU A 105 -3.07 -13.35 -13.61
C GLU A 105 -3.12 -14.84 -13.25
N ALA A 106 -1.97 -15.53 -13.32
CA ALA A 106 -1.89 -16.95 -12.97
C ALA A 106 -2.30 -17.23 -11.52
N MET A 107 -1.92 -16.35 -10.58
CA MET A 107 -2.33 -16.47 -9.17
C MET A 107 -3.83 -16.25 -9.00
N LEU A 108 -4.40 -15.24 -9.65
CA LEU A 108 -5.85 -14.98 -9.58
C LEU A 108 -6.67 -16.10 -10.20
N ASP A 109 -6.31 -16.56 -11.38
CA ASP A 109 -6.95 -17.68 -12.06
C ASP A 109 -6.96 -18.96 -11.20
N ALA A 110 -5.83 -19.25 -10.55
CA ALA A 110 -5.73 -20.39 -9.65
C ALA A 110 -6.62 -20.22 -8.41
N ALA A 111 -6.63 -19.02 -7.83
CA ALA A 111 -7.46 -18.71 -6.67
C ALA A 111 -8.96 -18.80 -6.99
N GLU A 112 -9.39 -18.26 -8.13
CA GLU A 112 -10.78 -18.32 -8.58
C GLU A 112 -11.24 -19.76 -8.77
N LYS A 113 -10.44 -20.59 -9.47
CA LYS A 113 -10.73 -22.01 -9.71
C LYS A 113 -10.83 -22.82 -8.43
N ALA A 114 -10.04 -22.49 -7.43
CA ALA A 114 -10.02 -23.19 -6.13
C ALA A 114 -11.00 -22.60 -5.10
N GLY A 115 -11.64 -21.45 -5.38
CA GLY A 115 -12.43 -20.71 -4.41
C GLY A 115 -11.61 -20.07 -3.30
N ALA A 116 -10.29 -19.95 -3.47
CA ALA A 116 -9.40 -19.26 -2.55
C ALA A 116 -9.45 -17.74 -2.71
N ARG A 117 -8.93 -17.01 -1.73
CA ARG A 117 -8.91 -15.54 -1.74
C ARG A 117 -7.51 -15.03 -1.50
N ILE A 118 -7.05 -14.11 -2.34
CA ILE A 118 -5.76 -13.45 -2.22
C ILE A 118 -5.98 -12.01 -1.77
N PHE A 119 -5.21 -11.58 -0.76
CA PHE A 119 -5.13 -10.22 -0.27
C PHE A 119 -3.68 -9.77 -0.30
N VAL A 120 -3.46 -8.52 -0.72
CA VAL A 120 -2.12 -7.93 -0.83
C VAL A 120 -1.94 -6.87 0.25
N ASN A 121 -0.80 -6.85 0.91
CA ASN A 121 -0.53 -5.90 1.99
C ASN A 121 -0.25 -4.48 1.46
N TYR A 122 -1.26 -3.79 0.99
CA TYR A 122 -1.17 -2.34 0.73
C TYR A 122 -1.45 -1.57 2.02
N ALA A 123 -0.45 -1.51 2.89
CA ALA A 123 -0.54 -0.97 4.24
C ALA A 123 -1.05 0.49 4.31
N ASN A 124 -0.91 1.26 3.24
CA ASN A 124 -1.44 2.62 3.14
C ASN A 124 -2.97 2.67 3.35
N ARG A 125 -3.72 1.69 2.88
CA ARG A 125 -5.17 1.63 3.07
C ARG A 125 -5.59 1.51 4.56
N GLY A 126 -4.67 1.08 5.43
CA GLY A 126 -4.86 1.05 6.89
C GLY A 126 -4.45 2.33 7.60
N SER A 127 -3.56 3.13 7.03
CA SER A 127 -2.99 4.32 7.65
C SER A 127 -4.06 5.41 7.90
N PRO A 128 -4.11 6.02 9.09
CA PRO A 128 -5.14 7.01 9.41
C PRO A 128 -5.21 8.19 8.43
N LEU A 129 -4.07 8.79 8.07
CA LEU A 129 -4.05 9.95 7.17
C LEU A 129 -4.35 9.57 5.71
N ASP A 130 -3.97 8.38 5.28
CA ASP A 130 -4.34 7.87 3.96
C ASP A 130 -5.86 7.62 3.88
N ARG A 131 -6.45 7.13 4.97
CA ARG A 131 -7.91 6.98 5.08
C ARG A 131 -8.62 8.33 5.13
N ALA A 132 -8.04 9.34 5.79
CA ALA A 132 -8.56 10.70 5.74
C ALA A 132 -8.51 11.27 4.31
N THR A 133 -7.43 11.02 3.58
CA THR A 133 -7.28 11.44 2.18
C THR A 133 -8.33 10.77 1.30
N HIS A 134 -8.48 9.45 1.43
CA HIS A 134 -9.53 8.70 0.73
C HIS A 134 -10.92 9.27 1.06
N TYR A 135 -11.23 9.49 2.34
CA TYR A 135 -12.50 10.07 2.76
C TYR A 135 -12.76 11.44 2.10
N VAL A 136 -11.80 12.35 2.17
CA VAL A 136 -11.92 13.71 1.63
C VAL A 136 -12.17 13.69 0.12
N ILE A 137 -11.45 12.85 -0.62
CA ILE A 137 -11.59 12.75 -2.08
C ILE A 137 -12.91 12.06 -2.44
N GLN A 138 -13.26 10.96 -1.80
CA GLN A 138 -14.48 10.21 -2.09
C GLN A 138 -15.77 10.96 -1.72
N HIS A 139 -15.70 11.91 -0.78
CA HIS A 139 -16.83 12.80 -0.46
C HIS A 139 -16.83 14.09 -1.28
N GLY A 140 -15.95 14.21 -2.28
CA GLY A 140 -15.90 15.35 -3.19
C GLY A 140 -15.53 16.68 -2.52
N LEU A 141 -14.87 16.65 -1.34
CA LEU A 141 -14.60 17.87 -0.56
C LEU A 141 -13.54 18.78 -1.18
N LEU A 142 -12.86 18.31 -2.23
CA LEU A 142 -11.91 19.09 -3.04
C LEU A 142 -12.48 19.46 -4.42
N GLY A 143 -13.72 19.08 -4.71
CA GLY A 143 -14.23 19.06 -6.07
C GLY A 143 -13.60 17.96 -6.90
N GLN A 144 -13.73 18.04 -8.23
CA GLN A 144 -13.07 17.09 -9.13
C GLN A 144 -11.55 17.21 -9.01
N ILE A 145 -10.87 16.10 -8.75
CA ILE A 145 -9.40 16.06 -8.78
C ILE A 145 -8.91 16.21 -10.22
N VAL A 146 -7.98 17.13 -10.42
CA VAL A 146 -7.42 17.47 -11.73
C VAL A 146 -5.98 16.98 -11.86
N TYR A 147 -5.18 17.18 -10.80
CA TYR A 147 -3.75 16.87 -10.79
C TYR A 147 -3.32 16.43 -9.41
N GLY A 148 -2.27 15.63 -9.36
CA GLY A 148 -1.60 15.31 -8.11
C GLY A 148 -0.19 14.78 -8.30
N GLU A 149 0.54 14.68 -7.19
CA GLU A 149 1.89 14.15 -7.15
C GLU A 149 2.05 13.16 -6.00
N SER A 150 2.84 12.13 -6.25
CA SER A 150 3.27 11.15 -5.24
C SER A 150 4.76 10.89 -5.41
N HIS A 151 5.55 11.26 -4.40
CA HIS A 151 6.98 10.99 -4.38
C HIS A 151 7.29 10.04 -3.22
N LEU A 152 7.88 8.90 -3.54
CA LEU A 152 8.27 7.88 -2.57
C LEU A 152 9.73 7.51 -2.79
N ASP A 153 10.58 8.01 -1.93
CA ASP A 153 12.02 7.93 -2.06
C ASP A 153 12.63 7.18 -0.88
N ASP A 154 13.52 6.22 -1.16
CA ASP A 154 14.27 5.52 -0.15
C ASP A 154 15.72 6.01 -0.05
N HIS A 155 16.26 5.94 1.16
CA HIS A 155 17.67 6.08 1.38
C HIS A 155 18.44 4.96 0.67
N ILE A 156 19.60 5.28 0.08
CA ILE A 156 20.45 4.31 -0.66
C ILE A 156 20.85 3.09 0.17
N ALA A 157 20.81 3.19 1.49
CA ALA A 157 21.04 2.03 2.36
C ALA A 157 19.97 0.95 2.23
N VAL A 158 18.75 1.27 1.77
CA VAL A 158 17.68 0.30 1.58
C VAL A 158 18.09 -0.77 0.56
N PRO A 159 18.41 -0.44 -0.71
CA PRO A 159 18.84 -1.43 -1.68
C PRO A 159 20.26 -1.96 -1.46
N THR A 160 21.13 -1.29 -0.68
CA THR A 160 22.55 -1.64 -0.60
C THR A 160 23.00 -2.26 0.73
N ARG A 161 22.25 -2.07 1.85
CA ARG A 161 22.71 -2.49 3.19
C ARG A 161 21.64 -3.15 4.05
N LEU A 162 20.39 -2.70 3.98
CA LEU A 162 19.35 -3.08 4.94
C LEU A 162 18.98 -4.56 4.91
N TRP A 163 19.08 -5.18 3.77
CA TRP A 163 18.70 -6.57 3.55
C TRP A 163 19.91 -7.54 3.59
N GLY A 164 21.05 -7.06 4.06
CA GLY A 164 22.29 -7.82 4.18
C GLY A 164 22.88 -8.28 2.84
N ASN A 165 23.69 -9.34 2.85
CA ASN A 165 24.36 -9.87 1.65
C ASN A 165 23.41 -10.38 0.54
N ARG A 166 22.10 -10.44 0.79
CA ARG A 166 21.08 -10.84 -0.18
C ARG A 166 20.43 -9.66 -0.89
N THR A 167 20.71 -8.45 -0.48
CA THR A 167 20.08 -7.23 -1.02
C THR A 167 20.22 -7.14 -2.53
N ARG A 168 21.42 -7.41 -3.05
CA ARG A 168 21.67 -7.32 -4.47
C ARG A 168 20.84 -8.33 -5.27
N SER A 169 20.79 -9.59 -4.84
CA SER A 169 20.01 -10.63 -5.51
C SER A 169 18.50 -10.32 -5.51
N TRP A 170 17.99 -9.78 -4.40
CA TRP A 170 16.59 -9.38 -4.31
C TRP A 170 16.28 -8.19 -5.24
N VAL A 171 17.13 -7.17 -5.19
CA VAL A 171 16.96 -5.93 -5.99
C VAL A 171 17.14 -6.20 -7.49
N GLU A 172 17.96 -7.15 -7.90
CA GLU A 172 18.11 -7.55 -9.30
C GLU A 172 16.83 -8.13 -9.90
N GLY A 173 15.99 -8.78 -9.08
CA GLY A 173 14.67 -9.31 -9.47
C GLY A 173 13.50 -8.35 -9.27
N SER A 174 13.76 -7.12 -8.78
CA SER A 174 12.79 -6.07 -8.55
C SER A 174 13.33 -4.72 -9.06
N SER A 175 12.62 -3.64 -8.80
CA SER A 175 13.05 -2.28 -9.13
C SER A 175 12.35 -1.27 -8.24
N THR A 176 12.75 0.01 -8.32
CA THR A 176 12.02 1.10 -7.65
C THR A 176 10.57 1.18 -8.10
N ALA A 177 10.25 0.80 -9.35
CA ALA A 177 8.87 0.73 -9.82
C ALA A 177 8.07 -0.35 -9.06
N HIS A 178 8.56 -1.58 -9.00
CA HIS A 178 7.88 -2.69 -8.33
C HIS A 178 7.82 -2.49 -6.81
N PHE A 179 8.93 -2.09 -6.20
CA PHE A 179 9.04 -2.01 -4.74
C PHE A 179 8.37 -0.77 -4.16
N LEU A 180 8.57 0.43 -4.76
CA LEU A 180 8.08 1.70 -4.24
C LEU A 180 6.82 2.18 -4.94
N LEU A 181 6.79 2.22 -6.30
CA LEU A 181 5.60 2.72 -6.99
C LEU A 181 4.38 1.81 -6.81
N SER A 182 4.57 0.54 -6.41
CA SER A 182 3.44 -0.30 -6.00
C SER A 182 2.60 0.34 -4.89
N HIS A 183 3.24 1.01 -3.93
CA HIS A 183 2.55 1.75 -2.87
C HIS A 183 1.80 2.97 -3.40
N SER A 184 2.45 3.76 -4.25
CA SER A 184 1.86 4.98 -4.83
C SER A 184 0.71 4.65 -5.76
N VAL A 185 0.89 3.68 -6.65
CA VAL A 185 -0.11 3.27 -7.64
C VAL A 185 -1.35 2.70 -6.97
N ASP A 186 -1.20 1.76 -6.03
CA ASP A 186 -2.35 1.23 -5.29
C ASP A 186 -3.09 2.33 -4.55
N PHE A 187 -2.35 3.18 -3.85
CA PHE A 187 -2.94 4.29 -3.09
C PHE A 187 -3.71 5.26 -3.98
N LEU A 188 -3.13 5.70 -5.10
CA LEU A 188 -3.80 6.63 -6.02
C LEU A 188 -5.04 5.99 -6.65
N ARG A 189 -4.96 4.72 -7.10
CA ARG A 189 -6.13 4.01 -7.61
C ARG A 189 -7.25 3.91 -6.57
N TRP A 190 -6.90 3.63 -5.33
CA TRP A 190 -7.89 3.53 -4.24
C TRP A 190 -8.56 4.87 -3.92
N VAL A 191 -7.80 5.98 -3.83
CA VAL A 191 -8.39 7.29 -3.51
C VAL A 191 -9.15 7.89 -4.68
N MET A 192 -8.79 7.54 -5.92
CA MET A 192 -9.44 8.01 -7.15
C MET A 192 -10.59 7.12 -7.61
N ALA A 193 -10.86 6.00 -6.92
CA ALA A 193 -11.92 5.08 -7.30
C ALA A 193 -13.27 5.81 -7.55
N PRO A 194 -14.07 5.43 -8.55
CA PRO A 194 -13.89 4.26 -9.43
C PRO A 194 -13.00 4.51 -10.66
N ALA A 195 -12.37 5.69 -10.77
CA ALA A 195 -11.52 6.01 -11.91
C ALA A 195 -10.26 5.13 -11.94
N GLU A 196 -9.88 4.72 -13.15
CA GLU A 196 -8.72 3.84 -13.39
C GLU A 196 -7.66 4.53 -14.28
N VAL A 197 -6.42 4.09 -14.11
CA VAL A 197 -5.32 4.52 -14.99
C VAL A 197 -5.49 3.89 -16.37
N THR A 198 -5.44 4.72 -17.40
CA THR A 198 -5.59 4.30 -18.81
C THR A 198 -4.32 4.48 -19.63
N GLU A 199 -3.46 5.43 -19.25
CA GLU A 199 -2.23 5.73 -19.98
C GLU A 199 -1.10 6.07 -19.02
N VAL A 200 0.11 5.70 -19.41
CA VAL A 200 1.35 5.97 -18.67
C VAL A 200 2.42 6.52 -19.63
N PHE A 201 3.10 7.58 -19.21
CA PHE A 201 4.39 8.00 -19.77
C PHE A 201 5.44 8.02 -18.68
N ALA A 202 6.57 7.35 -18.88
CA ALA A 202 7.59 7.22 -17.85
C ALA A 202 9.02 7.36 -18.39
N ILE A 203 9.91 7.76 -17.49
CA ILE A 203 11.35 7.72 -17.67
C ILE A 203 11.98 6.93 -16.52
N SER A 204 13.15 6.34 -16.77
CA SER A 204 13.97 5.71 -15.75
C SER A 204 15.44 6.11 -15.86
N GLN A 205 16.17 5.96 -14.78
CA GLN A 205 17.62 6.16 -14.74
C GLN A 205 18.30 4.97 -14.07
N ARG A 206 19.53 4.66 -14.58
CA ARG A 206 20.40 3.60 -14.03
C ARG A 206 21.84 4.11 -14.04
N LYS A 207 22.20 4.86 -13.00
CA LYS A 207 23.50 5.55 -12.94
C LYS A 207 24.33 5.17 -11.71
N VAL A 208 23.67 4.92 -10.58
CA VAL A 208 24.31 4.68 -9.28
C VAL A 208 24.33 3.21 -8.94
N LEU A 209 23.18 2.55 -8.94
CA LEU A 209 23.07 1.11 -8.60
C LEU A 209 23.57 0.20 -9.74
N THR A 210 23.49 0.64 -10.97
CA THR A 210 23.97 -0.02 -12.22
C THR A 210 23.31 -1.36 -12.56
N TYR A 211 22.94 -2.17 -11.58
CA TYR A 211 22.31 -3.49 -11.75
C TYR A 211 20.77 -3.45 -11.78
N THR A 212 20.17 -2.35 -11.34
CA THR A 212 18.73 -2.08 -11.43
C THR A 212 18.51 -0.59 -11.69
N PRO A 213 17.36 -0.14 -12.22
CA PRO A 213 17.04 1.29 -12.29
C PRO A 213 17.05 1.95 -10.91
N ASP A 214 17.71 3.08 -10.81
CA ASP A 214 17.81 3.90 -9.59
C ASP A 214 16.54 4.67 -9.29
N LEU A 215 15.83 5.04 -10.36
CA LEU A 215 14.71 5.97 -10.35
C LEU A 215 13.73 5.62 -11.48
N TYR A 216 12.46 5.78 -11.17
CA TYR A 216 11.37 5.96 -12.13
C TYR A 216 10.61 7.24 -11.83
N ASP A 217 10.23 7.97 -12.89
CA ASP A 217 9.38 9.16 -12.82
C ASP A 217 8.33 9.04 -13.94
N ALA A 218 7.06 9.02 -13.57
CA ALA A 218 5.98 8.70 -14.49
C ALA A 218 4.79 9.64 -14.36
N PHE A 219 4.10 9.88 -15.48
CA PHE A 219 2.79 10.49 -15.53
C PHE A 219 1.73 9.44 -15.79
N LEU A 220 0.72 9.38 -14.93
CA LEU A 220 -0.45 8.53 -15.05
C LEU A 220 -1.63 9.39 -15.51
N THR A 221 -2.38 8.93 -16.51
CA THR A 221 -3.65 9.51 -16.92
C THR A 221 -4.78 8.59 -16.48
N PHE A 222 -5.76 9.14 -15.78
CA PHE A 222 -6.97 8.43 -15.37
C PHE A 222 -8.08 8.62 -16.40
N ASP A 223 -9.02 7.68 -16.49
CA ASP A 223 -10.16 7.71 -17.42
C ASP A 223 -11.09 8.94 -17.21
N ASN A 224 -11.11 9.51 -16.01
CA ASN A 224 -11.82 10.76 -15.69
C ASN A 224 -11.05 12.03 -16.07
N GLY A 225 -9.89 11.89 -16.69
CA GLY A 225 -9.02 12.99 -17.17
C GLY A 225 -8.01 13.51 -16.14
N ALA A 226 -8.06 13.07 -14.88
CA ALA A 226 -7.08 13.46 -13.88
C ALA A 226 -5.68 12.94 -14.25
N LYS A 227 -4.65 13.72 -13.92
CA LYS A 227 -3.26 13.35 -14.17
C LYS A 227 -2.46 13.36 -12.89
N PHE A 228 -1.60 12.36 -12.74
CA PHE A 228 -0.72 12.25 -11.59
C PHE A 228 0.73 12.05 -12.02
N ARG A 229 1.65 12.75 -11.37
CA ARG A 229 3.06 12.45 -11.43
C ARG A 229 3.42 11.55 -10.26
N VAL A 230 4.03 10.40 -10.55
CA VAL A 230 4.53 9.48 -9.54
C VAL A 230 6.03 9.29 -9.73
N LYS A 231 6.79 9.48 -8.67
CA LYS A 231 8.26 9.35 -8.70
C LYS A 231 8.72 8.46 -7.56
N ALA A 232 9.69 7.60 -7.84
CA ALA A 232 10.37 6.80 -6.83
C ALA A 232 11.86 6.67 -7.13
N GLU A 233 12.69 6.75 -6.10
CA GLU A 233 14.13 6.54 -6.24
C GLU A 233 14.74 5.81 -5.03
N TRP A 234 15.87 5.12 -5.27
CA TRP A 234 16.64 4.38 -4.27
C TRP A 234 18.00 5.00 -3.95
N ILE A 235 18.23 6.23 -4.33
CA ILE A 235 19.56 6.85 -4.29
C ILE A 235 19.63 8.11 -3.43
N LYS A 236 18.58 8.38 -2.64
CA LYS A 236 18.61 9.52 -1.74
C LYS A 236 19.53 9.31 -0.53
N HIS A 237 20.07 10.41 -0.06
CA HIS A 237 20.77 10.51 1.21
C HIS A 237 19.93 11.42 2.13
N ILE A 238 19.05 10.80 2.88
CA ILE A 238 18.09 11.46 3.80
C ILE A 238 18.35 11.01 5.23
N ASP A 239 17.84 11.75 6.20
CA ASP A 239 18.07 11.46 7.63
C ASP A 239 17.39 10.18 8.11
N GLY A 240 16.41 9.70 7.37
CA GLY A 240 15.71 8.43 7.64
C GLY A 240 15.87 7.42 6.51
N LEU A 241 14.96 6.43 6.48
CA LEU A 241 14.99 5.38 5.46
C LEU A 241 14.08 5.69 4.26
N VAL A 242 13.01 6.45 4.47
CA VAL A 242 11.94 6.65 3.48
C VAL A 242 11.39 8.06 3.61
N GLU A 243 11.20 8.75 2.49
CA GLU A 243 10.36 9.95 2.37
C GLU A 243 9.17 9.65 1.49
N PHE A 244 7.97 10.04 1.91
CA PHE A 244 6.77 9.86 1.13
C PHE A 244 5.91 11.13 1.19
N SER A 245 5.81 11.85 0.09
CA SER A 245 5.00 13.05 -0.05
C SER A 245 3.88 12.88 -1.05
N LEU A 246 2.75 13.53 -0.77
CA LEU A 246 1.53 13.47 -1.56
C LEU A 246 0.92 14.87 -1.66
N ASP A 247 0.48 15.23 -2.87
CA ASP A 247 -0.18 16.50 -3.19
C ASP A 247 -1.37 16.24 -4.13
N PHE A 248 -2.51 16.88 -3.88
CA PHE A 248 -3.72 16.76 -4.69
C PHE A 248 -4.29 18.14 -4.95
N SER A 249 -4.53 18.44 -6.20
CA SER A 249 -5.21 19.65 -6.67
C SER A 249 -6.58 19.29 -7.23
N GLY A 250 -7.62 19.71 -6.52
CA GLY A 250 -9.00 19.63 -6.98
C GLY A 250 -9.51 20.97 -7.53
N ALA A 251 -10.63 20.94 -8.20
CA ALA A 251 -11.26 22.14 -8.79
C ALA A 251 -11.70 23.16 -7.72
N GLU A 252 -11.93 22.72 -6.48
CA GLU A 252 -12.46 23.55 -5.39
C GLU A 252 -11.60 23.51 -4.13
N GLY A 253 -10.57 22.66 -4.08
CA GLY A 253 -9.73 22.52 -2.91
C GLY A 253 -8.41 21.81 -3.22
N SER A 254 -7.58 21.65 -2.19
CA SER A 254 -6.29 20.96 -2.30
C SER A 254 -5.97 20.19 -1.04
N LEU A 255 -5.15 19.14 -1.18
CA LEU A 255 -4.69 18.36 -0.05
C LEU A 255 -3.20 18.07 -0.19
N ARG A 256 -2.45 18.21 0.90
CA ARG A 256 -1.03 17.91 0.94
C ARG A 256 -0.65 17.25 2.25
N TYR A 257 0.27 16.28 2.17
CA TYR A 257 0.95 15.77 3.35
C TYR A 257 2.26 15.04 3.00
N ASN A 258 3.12 14.98 4.01
CA ASN A 258 4.37 14.23 3.98
C ASN A 258 4.36 13.16 5.07
N LYS A 259 4.85 11.97 4.72
CA LYS A 259 5.18 10.91 5.66
C LYS A 259 6.70 10.87 5.77
N VAL A 260 7.24 11.42 6.87
CA VAL A 260 8.68 11.48 7.07
C VAL A 260 9.22 10.15 7.58
N ALA A 261 10.46 9.92 7.31
CA ALA A 261 11.21 8.74 7.68
C ALA A 261 11.21 8.46 9.18
N GLY A 262 11.28 7.17 9.51
CA GLY A 262 11.05 6.73 10.87
C GLY A 262 9.60 6.88 11.31
N PHE A 263 8.85 7.63 10.53
CA PHE A 263 7.42 7.82 10.63
C PHE A 263 6.91 8.21 12.02
N ALA A 264 7.77 8.73 12.87
CA ALA A 264 7.41 9.30 14.15
C ALA A 264 6.74 10.66 13.97
N GLU A 265 7.04 11.35 12.86
CA GLU A 265 6.54 12.69 12.59
C GLU A 265 5.93 12.72 11.18
N VAL A 266 4.68 13.16 11.11
CA VAL A 266 4.06 13.58 9.86
C VAL A 266 4.17 15.08 9.80
N GLU A 267 4.90 15.61 8.82
CA GLU A 267 5.02 17.04 8.60
C GLU A 267 3.71 17.66 8.09
N GLY A 268 2.65 17.44 8.79
CA GLY A 268 1.36 18.05 8.53
C GLY A 268 0.60 17.42 7.35
N TRP A 269 -0.58 16.97 7.65
CA TRP A 269 -1.62 16.66 6.69
C TRP A 269 -2.64 17.80 6.71
N ARG A 270 -2.92 18.38 5.56
CA ARG A 270 -3.87 19.48 5.43
C ARG A 270 -4.71 19.35 4.17
N ALA A 271 -6.02 19.37 4.33
CA ALA A 271 -6.99 19.49 3.28
C ALA A 271 -7.65 20.87 3.34
N ASN A 272 -7.44 21.69 2.32
CA ASN A 272 -8.17 22.92 2.08
C ASN A 272 -9.42 22.57 1.29
N LEU A 273 -10.59 22.76 1.90
CA LEU A 273 -11.86 22.26 1.38
C LEU A 273 -12.58 23.31 0.54
N SER A 274 -13.60 22.91 -0.19
CA SER A 274 -14.46 23.80 -0.98
C SER A 274 -14.94 25.00 -0.18
N ALA A 275 -14.91 26.16 -0.77
CA ALA A 275 -15.36 27.41 -0.17
C ALA A 275 -16.89 27.46 0.08
N THR A 276 -17.64 26.51 -0.48
CA THR A 276 -19.07 26.38 -0.27
C THR A 276 -19.42 25.62 1.02
N LEU A 277 -18.46 24.91 1.61
CA LEU A 277 -18.67 24.13 2.82
C LEU A 277 -18.91 25.04 4.03
N ASP A 278 -20.03 24.86 4.71
CA ASP A 278 -20.33 25.59 5.93
C ASP A 278 -19.69 24.95 7.19
N TYR A 279 -19.71 25.69 8.30
CA TYR A 279 -19.09 25.21 9.55
C TYR A 279 -19.74 23.94 10.10
N ARG A 280 -21.03 23.75 9.94
CA ARG A 280 -21.74 22.58 10.46
C ARG A 280 -21.40 21.34 9.64
N GLU A 281 -21.29 21.49 8.35
CA GLU A 281 -20.85 20.42 7.46
C GLU A 281 -19.38 20.04 7.74
N LEU A 282 -18.50 21.02 7.93
CA LEU A 282 -17.12 20.77 8.32
C LEU A 282 -17.02 19.93 9.59
N LEU A 283 -17.83 20.25 10.63
CA LEU A 283 -17.84 19.46 11.87
C LEU A 283 -18.41 18.05 11.69
N LYS A 284 -19.36 17.84 10.77
CA LYS A 284 -19.84 16.49 10.44
C LYS A 284 -18.72 15.65 9.84
N HIS A 285 -17.95 16.19 8.89
CA HIS A 285 -16.82 15.48 8.30
C HIS A 285 -15.72 15.20 9.30
N GLN A 286 -15.40 16.15 10.19
CA GLN A 286 -14.49 15.93 11.30
C GLN A 286 -14.97 14.78 12.19
N GLY A 287 -16.24 14.80 12.60
CA GLY A 287 -16.85 13.77 13.43
C GLY A 287 -16.85 12.39 12.77
N ALA A 288 -17.13 12.33 11.46
CA ALA A 288 -17.10 11.08 10.71
C ALA A 288 -15.68 10.48 10.63
N LEU A 289 -14.65 11.31 10.46
CA LEU A 289 -13.24 10.87 10.49
C LEU A 289 -12.85 10.41 11.90
N ALA A 290 -13.23 11.16 12.94
CA ALA A 290 -12.95 10.79 14.32
C ALA A 290 -13.59 9.43 14.68
N ALA A 291 -14.82 9.17 14.25
CA ALA A 291 -15.50 7.89 14.43
C ALA A 291 -14.78 6.71 13.73
N GLN A 292 -14.00 7.00 12.70
CA GLN A 292 -13.14 6.02 12.03
C GLN A 292 -11.75 5.91 12.67
N GLY A 293 -11.50 6.58 13.79
CA GLY A 293 -10.21 6.61 14.46
C GLY A 293 -9.15 7.49 13.76
N VAL A 294 -9.61 8.50 12.99
CA VAL A 294 -8.73 9.47 12.32
C VAL A 294 -8.85 10.82 13.01
N PRO A 295 -7.92 11.19 13.89
CA PRO A 295 -7.98 12.46 14.63
C PRO A 295 -7.56 13.62 13.73
N VAL A 296 -8.51 14.36 13.18
CA VAL A 296 -8.27 15.60 12.44
C VAL A 296 -8.88 16.79 13.17
N GLY A 297 -8.19 17.93 13.12
CA GLY A 297 -8.70 19.22 13.55
C GLY A 297 -9.47 19.91 12.43
N ALA A 298 -10.55 20.61 12.77
CA ALA A 298 -11.30 21.43 11.84
C ALA A 298 -10.99 22.92 12.09
N LEU A 299 -10.63 23.62 11.03
CA LEU A 299 -10.41 25.07 11.05
C LEU A 299 -11.41 25.73 10.11
N TYR A 300 -12.12 26.75 10.61
CA TYR A 300 -13.03 27.55 9.82
C TYR A 300 -12.67 29.03 9.94
N HIS A 301 -12.30 29.63 8.82
CA HIS A 301 -11.96 31.04 8.76
C HIS A 301 -13.19 31.86 8.39
N HIS A 302 -13.64 32.71 9.33
CA HIS A 302 -14.59 33.77 8.98
C HIS A 302 -13.89 34.80 8.11
N VAL A 303 -14.31 34.91 6.86
CA VAL A 303 -13.86 36.02 6.01
C VAL A 303 -14.54 37.27 6.52
N ASP A 304 -13.78 38.20 7.09
CA ASP A 304 -14.29 39.53 7.39
C ASP A 304 -14.76 40.17 6.07
N PRO A 305 -16.02 40.61 5.97
CA PRO A 305 -16.50 41.31 4.76
C PRO A 305 -15.69 42.55 4.41
N LEU A 306 -14.96 43.11 5.37
CA LEU A 306 -14.06 44.24 5.23
C LEU A 306 -12.58 43.84 5.03
N ALA A 307 -12.28 42.53 5.05
CA ALA A 307 -10.92 42.06 4.79
C ALA A 307 -10.46 42.54 3.40
N ASP A 308 -9.19 42.90 3.35
CA ASP A 308 -8.53 43.40 2.15
C ASP A 308 -8.82 42.52 0.93
N VAL A 309 -9.04 43.20 -0.20
CA VAL A 309 -9.25 42.58 -1.50
C VAL A 309 -8.20 41.54 -1.84
N VAL A 310 -6.96 41.71 -1.37
CA VAL A 310 -5.85 40.76 -1.53
C VAL A 310 -6.08 39.47 -0.74
N GLU A 311 -6.58 39.55 0.49
CA GLU A 311 -6.90 38.36 1.29
C GLU A 311 -8.08 37.57 0.69
N ARG A 312 -9.05 38.27 0.10
CA ARG A 312 -10.14 37.65 -0.63
C ARG A 312 -9.70 37.07 -1.96
N ALA A 313 -8.81 37.73 -2.68
CA ALA A 313 -8.27 37.25 -3.96
C ALA A 313 -7.27 36.12 -3.76
N ALA A 314 -6.51 36.10 -2.67
CA ALA A 314 -5.63 35.01 -2.31
C ALA A 314 -6.38 33.73 -1.85
N GLY A 315 -7.73 33.84 -1.71
CA GLY A 315 -8.57 32.67 -1.48
C GLY A 315 -8.16 31.84 -0.26
N LYS A 316 -8.01 32.49 0.91
CA LYS A 316 -7.85 31.66 2.12
C LYS A 316 -9.03 30.69 2.19
N PRO A 317 -8.78 29.38 2.22
CA PRO A 317 -9.87 28.41 2.29
C PRO A 317 -10.72 28.71 3.52
N ARG A 318 -12.03 28.77 3.35
CA ARG A 318 -12.93 28.98 4.49
C ARG A 318 -12.90 27.84 5.47
N ALA A 319 -12.70 26.63 4.98
CA ALA A 319 -12.68 25.42 5.76
C ALA A 319 -11.44 24.61 5.46
N SER A 320 -10.80 24.07 6.49
CA SER A 320 -9.74 23.07 6.33
C SER A 320 -9.85 22.01 7.41
N LEU A 321 -9.37 20.82 7.07
CA LEU A 321 -9.07 19.75 8.02
C LEU A 321 -7.55 19.59 8.10
N GLU A 322 -7.05 19.44 9.32
CA GLU A 322 -5.62 19.33 9.58
C GLU A 322 -5.32 18.21 10.57
N ALA A 323 -4.19 17.55 10.39
CA ALA A 323 -3.67 16.58 11.34
C ALA A 323 -2.16 16.69 11.46
N PHE A 324 -1.64 16.49 12.66
CA PHE A 324 -0.22 16.52 12.99
C PHE A 324 0.10 15.33 13.89
N ASN A 325 1.27 14.74 13.70
CA ASN A 325 1.83 13.68 14.56
C ASN A 325 0.86 12.49 14.78
N VAL A 326 0.15 12.07 13.72
CA VAL A 326 -0.75 10.93 13.79
C VAL A 326 0.08 9.64 13.68
N ALA A 327 -0.04 8.79 14.69
CA ALA A 327 0.64 7.50 14.71
C ALA A 327 0.19 6.63 13.53
N LYS A 328 1.14 5.96 12.89
CA LYS A 328 0.84 4.97 11.85
C LYS A 328 0.25 3.71 12.46
N ASP A 329 -0.71 3.15 11.77
CA ASP A 329 -1.17 1.79 11.99
C ASP A 329 -0.84 0.92 10.76
N GLY A 330 0.43 0.58 10.60
CA GLY A 330 0.91 -0.25 9.50
C GLY A 330 0.41 -1.70 9.54
N TRP A 331 -0.28 -2.10 10.61
CA TRP A 331 -0.80 -3.45 10.82
C TRP A 331 -2.31 -3.56 10.67
N ARG A 332 -2.99 -2.44 10.48
CA ARG A 332 -4.45 -2.42 10.39
C ARG A 332 -4.97 -3.32 9.28
N VAL A 333 -4.33 -3.33 8.12
CA VAL A 333 -4.78 -4.15 6.98
C VAL A 333 -4.76 -5.64 7.33
N VAL A 334 -3.65 -6.15 7.86
CA VAL A 334 -3.56 -7.57 8.23
C VAL A 334 -4.46 -7.92 9.40
N ASN A 335 -4.60 -7.03 10.39
CA ASN A 335 -5.53 -7.24 11.50
C ASN A 335 -6.97 -7.33 11.00
N SER A 336 -7.41 -6.37 10.17
CA SER A 336 -8.74 -6.38 9.57
C SER A 336 -8.98 -7.60 8.67
N PHE A 337 -7.95 -8.08 7.99
CA PHE A 337 -8.02 -9.33 7.22
C PHE A 337 -8.25 -10.54 8.15
N VAL A 338 -7.49 -10.67 9.23
CA VAL A 338 -7.67 -11.76 10.19
C VAL A 338 -9.05 -11.71 10.83
N ASP A 339 -9.51 -10.50 11.23
CA ASP A 339 -10.86 -10.31 11.79
C ASP A 339 -11.94 -10.75 10.79
N ALA A 340 -11.81 -10.38 9.52
CA ALA A 340 -12.75 -10.79 8.49
C ALA A 340 -12.78 -12.31 8.23
N VAL A 341 -11.63 -13.00 8.35
CA VAL A 341 -11.58 -14.47 8.29
C VAL A 341 -12.28 -15.09 9.50
N LEU A 342 -12.05 -14.55 10.70
CA LEU A 342 -12.68 -15.02 11.95
C LEU A 342 -14.20 -14.88 11.96
N GLU A 343 -14.69 -13.77 11.48
CA GLU A 343 -16.10 -13.42 11.46
C GLU A 343 -16.86 -14.07 10.29
N GLU A 344 -16.17 -14.83 9.45
CA GLU A 344 -16.70 -15.35 8.18
C GLU A 344 -17.32 -14.25 7.30
N THR A 345 -16.88 -13.01 7.51
CA THR A 345 -17.35 -11.82 6.80
C THR A 345 -16.64 -11.58 5.48
N LEU A 346 -15.75 -12.50 5.08
CA LEU A 346 -15.18 -12.54 3.75
C LEU A 346 -16.25 -12.90 2.72
N THR A 347 -17.22 -12.00 2.56
CA THR A 347 -18.23 -12.08 1.50
C THR A 347 -17.66 -11.54 0.19
N PRO A 348 -18.23 -11.86 -0.97
CA PRO A 348 -17.80 -11.26 -2.23
C PRO A 348 -17.68 -9.73 -2.23
N SER A 349 -18.44 -9.05 -1.38
CA SER A 349 -18.35 -7.60 -1.21
C SER A 349 -17.14 -7.13 -0.39
N SER A 350 -16.54 -7.97 0.45
CA SER A 350 -15.35 -7.58 1.25
C SER A 350 -14.05 -7.64 0.45
N TRP A 351 -14.03 -8.34 -0.68
CA TRP A 351 -12.95 -8.28 -1.69
C TRP A 351 -13.38 -7.63 -2.98
N ALA A 352 -14.47 -6.88 -2.93
CA ALA A 352 -14.80 -6.03 -4.06
C ALA A 352 -13.62 -5.12 -4.37
N HIS A 353 -13.40 -4.92 -5.65
CA HIS A 353 -12.46 -3.93 -6.15
C HIS A 353 -12.66 -2.61 -5.39
N TYR A 354 -11.58 -2.02 -4.88
CA TYR A 354 -11.58 -0.86 -3.99
C TYR A 354 -12.23 -1.05 -2.61
N GLY A 355 -12.46 -2.27 -2.18
CA GLY A 355 -12.93 -2.57 -0.84
C GLY A 355 -11.94 -2.16 0.27
N PRO A 356 -12.36 -2.26 1.53
CA PRO A 356 -11.51 -1.91 2.68
C PRO A 356 -10.29 -2.85 2.81
N LEU A 357 -10.40 -4.07 2.27
CA LEU A 357 -9.30 -5.02 2.19
C LEU A 357 -8.77 -5.07 0.76
N PRO A 358 -7.47 -4.79 0.55
CA PRO A 358 -6.86 -4.85 -0.78
C PRO A 358 -6.89 -6.27 -1.33
N SER A 359 -7.69 -6.50 -2.35
CA SER A 359 -7.88 -7.81 -2.96
C SER A 359 -6.79 -8.17 -3.98
N GLY A 360 -6.75 -9.43 -4.41
CA GLY A 360 -5.89 -9.84 -5.52
C GLY A 360 -6.21 -9.11 -6.83
N ILE A 361 -7.47 -8.67 -7.04
CA ILE A 361 -7.83 -7.85 -8.21
C ILE A 361 -7.15 -6.49 -8.14
N ASP A 362 -7.12 -5.85 -6.96
CA ASP A 362 -6.35 -4.61 -6.74
C ASP A 362 -4.86 -4.83 -7.03
N GLY A 363 -4.34 -6.00 -6.60
CA GLY A 363 -2.97 -6.42 -6.88
C GLY A 363 -2.66 -6.56 -8.35
N LEU A 364 -3.52 -7.22 -9.13
CA LEU A 364 -3.37 -7.34 -10.58
C LEU A 364 -3.38 -5.97 -11.25
N ARG A 365 -4.38 -5.14 -10.94
CA ARG A 365 -4.50 -3.79 -11.53
C ARG A 365 -3.29 -2.91 -11.21
N GLN A 366 -2.80 -2.97 -9.97
CA GLN A 366 -1.56 -2.28 -9.59
C GLN A 366 -0.37 -2.81 -10.40
N THR A 367 -0.26 -4.13 -10.57
CA THR A 367 0.83 -4.75 -11.34
C THR A 367 0.77 -4.35 -12.82
N GLN A 368 -0.42 -4.23 -13.42
CA GLN A 368 -0.60 -3.75 -14.80
C GLN A 368 -0.06 -2.32 -14.96
N VAL A 369 -0.43 -1.40 -14.06
CA VAL A 369 0.06 -0.01 -14.13
C VAL A 369 1.58 0.06 -13.95
N VAL A 370 2.14 -0.68 -12.99
CA VAL A 370 3.61 -0.72 -12.79
C VAL A 370 4.31 -1.34 -13.98
N GLY A 371 3.75 -2.38 -14.59
CA GLY A 371 4.24 -2.96 -15.84
C GLY A 371 4.28 -1.93 -16.97
N ALA A 372 3.21 -1.15 -17.13
CA ALA A 372 3.14 -0.07 -18.12
C ALA A 372 4.17 1.05 -17.83
N ILE A 373 4.46 1.38 -16.56
CA ILE A 373 5.52 2.31 -16.18
C ILE A 373 6.89 1.81 -16.67
N VAL A 374 7.19 0.54 -16.42
CA VAL A 374 8.46 -0.07 -16.85
C VAL A 374 8.55 -0.07 -18.37
N GLU A 375 7.52 -0.56 -19.05
CA GLU A 375 7.47 -0.61 -20.52
C GLU A 375 7.62 0.78 -21.16
N SER A 376 6.87 1.77 -20.65
CA SER A 376 6.94 3.15 -21.16
C SER A 376 8.33 3.73 -21.03
N SER A 377 9.00 3.50 -19.90
CA SER A 377 10.37 3.99 -19.66
C SER A 377 11.41 3.35 -20.58
N GLU A 378 11.21 2.11 -21.00
CA GLU A 378 12.08 1.39 -21.92
C GLU A 378 11.84 1.79 -23.37
N GLN A 379 10.60 2.04 -23.74
CA GLN A 379 10.20 2.37 -25.11
C GLN A 379 10.22 3.88 -25.40
N GLY A 380 10.24 4.74 -24.37
CA GLY A 380 10.23 6.20 -24.51
C GLY A 380 8.94 6.76 -25.12
N ARG A 381 7.81 6.07 -24.92
CA ARG A 381 6.49 6.47 -25.44
C ARG A 381 5.39 6.24 -24.41
N VAL A 382 4.22 6.81 -24.67
CA VAL A 382 3.00 6.50 -23.91
C VAL A 382 2.61 5.03 -24.13
N VAL A 383 2.20 4.38 -23.05
CA VAL A 383 1.69 3.00 -23.02
C VAL A 383 0.28 3.03 -22.45
N GLU A 384 -0.65 2.32 -23.08
CA GLU A 384 -2.00 2.04 -22.55
C GLU A 384 -1.94 0.93 -21.49
N VAL A 385 -2.83 1.03 -20.49
CA VAL A 385 -2.91 0.09 -19.36
C VAL A 385 -4.09 -0.85 -19.53
#